data_046e1700f963d2f3551452267a86939a
#
_entry.id   046e1700f963d2f3551452267a86939a
#
_cell.length_a   1.000
_cell.length_b   1.000
_cell.length_c   1.000
_cell.angle_alpha   90.00
_cell.angle_beta   90.00
_cell.angle_gamma   90.00
#
_symmetry.space_group_name_H-M   'P 1'
#
loop_
_entity.id
_entity.type
_entity.pdbx_description
1 polymer ?
#
loop_
_entity_poly.entity_id
_entity_poly.type
_entity_poly.pdbx_seq_one_letter_code
_entity_poly.pdbx_strand_id
1 'polypeptide(L)'
;MNPKFSRFQNVVRLASLLALVLSLVVFPGCSKKHAGQTAGSTGDYVTGTPLPERQEGTSFFSGNVDRQQFQPIYFDFDSQTIRTSENGKIQQVASFLQQSSAQIIIAGFTDERGTPEYNRGLGERRAQSVREALIASGADAQKIQTVSFGAEMPADPASNESAWAKNRRAEIGVVK
;
A
#
# COMPACT_ATOMS: atom_id res chain seq x y z
N MET A 1 54.74 38.17 -7.08
CA MET A 1 54.13 36.84 -7.19
C MET A 1 54.93 35.86 -6.35
N ASN A 2 54.37 35.27 -5.33
CA ASN A 2 55.09 34.57 -4.27
C ASN A 2 55.30 33.09 -4.65
N PRO A 3 56.51 32.59 -4.85
CA PRO A 3 56.77 31.24 -5.37
C PRO A 3 56.37 30.10 -4.43
N LYS A 4 56.05 30.42 -3.18
CA LYS A 4 55.58 29.42 -2.20
C LYS A 4 54.15 28.94 -2.43
N PHE A 5 53.30 29.74 -3.11
CA PHE A 5 51.91 29.41 -3.37
C PHE A 5 51.74 28.40 -4.52
N SER A 6 52.61 28.43 -5.50
CA SER A 6 52.60 27.50 -6.65
C SER A 6 52.98 26.07 -6.24
N ARG A 7 53.88 25.89 -5.27
CA ARG A 7 54.30 24.54 -4.81
C ARG A 7 53.21 23.85 -4.00
N PHE A 8 52.40 24.62 -3.28
CA PHE A 8 51.30 24.05 -2.47
C PHE A 8 50.17 23.51 -3.35
N GLN A 9 49.82 24.19 -4.45
CA GLN A 9 48.79 23.72 -5.39
C GLN A 9 49.22 22.46 -6.13
N ASN A 10 50.50 22.29 -6.45
CA ASN A 10 50.97 21.08 -7.13
C ASN A 10 51.00 19.85 -6.22
N VAL A 11 51.26 20.01 -4.93
CA VAL A 11 51.23 18.91 -3.95
C VAL A 11 49.80 18.44 -3.72
N VAL A 12 48.81 19.35 -3.65
CA VAL A 12 47.39 19.01 -3.49
C VAL A 12 46.85 18.29 -4.73
N ARG A 13 47.28 18.68 -5.94
CA ARG A 13 46.89 18.03 -7.19
C ARG A 13 47.51 16.63 -7.34
N LEU A 14 48.73 16.41 -6.86
CA LEU A 14 49.34 15.08 -6.87
C LEU A 14 48.70 14.12 -5.87
N ALA A 15 48.29 14.61 -4.71
CA ALA A 15 47.61 13.82 -3.67
C ALA A 15 46.20 13.37 -4.12
N SER A 16 45.49 14.25 -4.86
CA SER A 16 44.16 13.90 -5.37
C SER A 16 44.17 12.90 -6.53
N LEU A 17 45.26 12.85 -7.33
CA LEU A 17 45.43 11.87 -8.39
C LEU A 17 45.84 10.48 -7.86
N LEU A 18 46.56 10.42 -6.75
CA LEU A 18 46.98 9.17 -6.14
C LEU A 18 45.80 8.44 -5.41
N ALA A 19 44.82 9.24 -4.91
CA ALA A 19 43.63 8.67 -4.26
C ALA A 19 42.62 8.03 -5.24
N LEU A 20 42.69 8.40 -6.53
CA LEU A 20 41.75 7.88 -7.56
C LEU A 20 42.15 6.51 -8.12
N VAL A 21 43.40 6.07 -7.92
CA VAL A 21 43.93 4.83 -8.50
C VAL A 21 43.82 3.63 -7.53
N LEU A 22 43.51 3.84 -6.24
CA LEU A 22 43.51 2.81 -5.22
C LEU A 22 42.11 2.25 -4.88
N SER A 23 41.07 2.58 -5.64
CA SER A 23 39.68 2.13 -5.38
C SER A 23 39.20 0.98 -6.27
N LEU A 24 40.10 0.27 -6.98
CA LEU A 24 39.74 -0.97 -7.69
C LEU A 24 40.04 -2.18 -6.81
N VAL A 25 39.36 -2.32 -5.66
CA VAL A 25 39.35 -3.56 -4.89
C VAL A 25 38.12 -4.37 -5.32
N VAL A 26 38.42 -5.45 -6.00
CA VAL A 26 37.54 -6.54 -6.42
C VAL A 26 36.78 -7.07 -5.20
N PHE A 27 35.44 -6.93 -5.20
CA PHE A 27 34.56 -7.65 -4.28
C PHE A 27 34.31 -9.06 -4.84
N PRO A 28 34.72 -10.13 -4.16
CA PRO A 28 34.25 -11.46 -4.50
C PRO A 28 32.77 -11.60 -4.12
N GLY A 29 31.90 -11.63 -5.13
CA GLY A 29 30.49 -11.89 -4.95
C GLY A 29 30.24 -13.28 -4.37
N CYS A 30 29.81 -13.40 -3.13
CA CYS A 30 29.19 -14.61 -2.61
C CYS A 30 27.78 -14.77 -3.18
N SER A 31 27.68 -15.52 -4.28
CA SER A 31 26.43 -16.02 -4.82
C SER A 31 25.88 -17.10 -3.88
N LYS A 32 24.94 -16.79 -3.00
CA LYS A 32 24.07 -17.79 -2.36
C LYS A 32 23.01 -18.22 -3.37
N LYS A 33 23.20 -19.41 -3.95
CA LYS A 33 22.14 -20.12 -4.68
C LYS A 33 20.98 -20.39 -3.70
N HIS A 34 19.86 -19.69 -3.90
CA HIS A 34 18.56 -20.16 -3.41
C HIS A 34 17.96 -21.04 -4.50
N ALA A 35 17.87 -22.34 -4.17
CA ALA A 35 17.17 -23.31 -4.97
C ALA A 35 15.66 -23.10 -4.87
N GLY A 36 15.01 -23.04 -6.01
CA GLY A 36 13.66 -23.51 -6.25
C GLY A 36 12.53 -22.64 -5.70
N GLN A 37 11.98 -21.77 -6.55
CA GLN A 37 10.53 -21.56 -6.52
C GLN A 37 10.02 -21.30 -7.94
N THR A 38 9.02 -22.08 -8.25
CA THR A 38 8.24 -22.19 -9.48
C THR A 38 7.74 -20.84 -10.00
N ALA A 39 7.82 -20.70 -11.32
CA ALA A 39 7.24 -19.61 -12.08
C ALA A 39 5.74 -19.44 -11.77
N GLY A 40 5.38 -18.28 -11.22
CA GLY A 40 4.04 -17.80 -11.06
C GLY A 40 3.95 -16.38 -11.59
N SER A 41 3.30 -16.25 -12.75
CA SER A 41 2.60 -15.09 -13.28
C SER A 41 3.20 -13.70 -12.98
N THR A 42 3.83 -13.12 -14.00
CA THR A 42 4.12 -11.68 -14.10
C THR A 42 2.81 -10.87 -14.08
N GLY A 43 2.37 -10.47 -12.89
CA GLY A 43 1.41 -9.39 -12.73
C GLY A 43 2.15 -8.06 -12.78
N ASP A 44 1.67 -7.13 -13.59
CA ASP A 44 2.15 -5.75 -13.65
C ASP A 44 2.13 -5.13 -12.24
N TYR A 45 3.31 -4.97 -11.65
CA TYR A 45 3.44 -4.24 -10.39
C TYR A 45 3.40 -2.75 -10.69
N VAL A 46 2.26 -2.15 -10.41
CA VAL A 46 2.16 -0.69 -10.35
C VAL A 46 3.15 -0.23 -9.28
N THR A 47 4.09 0.65 -9.67
CA THR A 47 5.04 1.30 -8.76
C THR A 47 4.29 2.21 -7.80
N GLY A 48 3.67 1.61 -6.77
CA GLY A 48 3.02 2.29 -5.66
C GLY A 48 3.88 2.24 -4.40
N THR A 49 3.58 3.10 -3.45
CA THR A 49 4.18 3.10 -2.11
C THR A 49 4.16 1.67 -1.54
N PRO A 50 5.29 1.12 -1.05
CA PRO A 50 5.30 -0.23 -0.49
C PRO A 50 4.18 -0.41 0.53
N LEU A 51 3.42 -1.50 0.41
CA LEU A 51 2.43 -1.85 1.41
C LEU A 51 3.15 -2.13 2.74
N PRO A 52 2.64 -1.63 3.88
CA PRO A 52 3.18 -1.99 5.17
C PRO A 52 3.11 -3.51 5.35
N GLU A 53 4.15 -4.08 5.94
CA GLU A 53 4.19 -5.50 6.26
C GLU A 53 2.98 -5.86 7.13
N ARG A 54 2.21 -6.87 6.70
CA ARG A 54 1.03 -7.32 7.45
C ARG A 54 1.49 -7.78 8.83
N GLN A 55 1.03 -7.13 9.88
CA GLN A 55 1.27 -7.60 11.25
C GLN A 55 0.64 -8.99 11.39
N GLU A 56 1.49 -10.00 11.60
CA GLU A 56 1.02 -11.36 11.83
C GLU A 56 0.07 -11.37 13.03
N GLY A 57 -1.15 -11.85 12.81
CA GLY A 57 -2.15 -12.04 13.85
C GLY A 57 -3.35 -11.09 13.87
N THR A 58 -3.35 -9.97 13.11
CA THR A 58 -4.52 -9.08 13.07
C THR A 58 -5.38 -9.37 11.84
N SER A 59 -6.46 -10.11 12.03
CA SER A 59 -7.49 -10.33 11.00
C SER A 59 -8.53 -9.21 11.06
N PHE A 60 -9.05 -8.77 9.90
CA PHE A 60 -10.14 -7.79 9.82
C PHE A 60 -11.38 -8.17 10.65
N PHE A 61 -11.66 -9.46 10.81
CA PHE A 61 -12.77 -9.98 11.59
C PHE A 61 -12.40 -10.39 13.02
N SER A 62 -11.19 -10.07 13.49
CA SER A 62 -10.81 -10.33 14.89
C SER A 62 -11.54 -9.41 15.86
N GLY A 63 -11.66 -9.84 17.13
CA GLY A 63 -12.23 -9.00 18.20
C GLY A 63 -11.46 -7.72 18.51
N ASN A 64 -10.21 -7.63 18.03
CA ASN A 64 -9.35 -6.47 18.20
C ASN A 64 -9.57 -5.40 17.11
N VAL A 65 -10.52 -5.59 16.19
CA VAL A 65 -10.81 -4.63 15.13
C VAL A 65 -12.23 -4.09 15.28
N ASP A 66 -12.33 -2.79 15.47
CA ASP A 66 -13.62 -2.07 15.48
C ASP A 66 -14.03 -1.70 14.05
N ARG A 67 -15.07 -2.36 13.53
CA ARG A 67 -15.60 -2.15 12.18
C ARG A 67 -16.83 -1.25 12.13
N GLN A 68 -17.27 -0.73 13.29
CA GLN A 68 -18.49 0.07 13.39
C GLN A 68 -18.19 1.57 13.49
N GLN A 69 -16.92 1.95 13.66
CA GLN A 69 -16.52 3.33 13.88
C GLN A 69 -16.74 4.21 12.64
N PHE A 70 -16.59 3.65 11.44
CA PHE A 70 -16.72 4.37 10.19
C PHE A 70 -17.76 3.73 9.26
N GLN A 71 -18.43 4.60 8.48
CA GLN A 71 -19.37 4.15 7.46
C GLN A 71 -18.62 3.54 6.27
N PRO A 72 -19.15 2.47 5.64
CA PRO A 72 -18.56 1.90 4.42
C PRO A 72 -18.50 2.92 3.27
N ILE A 73 -17.49 2.79 2.41
CA ILE A 73 -17.34 3.50 1.15
C ILE A 73 -17.96 2.64 0.05
N TYR A 74 -18.89 3.19 -0.74
CA TYR A 74 -19.60 2.44 -1.78
C TYR A 74 -19.10 2.74 -3.18
N PHE A 75 -19.20 1.73 -4.06
CA PHE A 75 -18.70 1.80 -5.43
C PHE A 75 -19.79 1.49 -6.46
N ASP A 76 -19.58 1.97 -7.69
CA ASP A 76 -20.39 1.58 -8.83
C ASP A 76 -20.07 0.14 -9.28
N PHE A 77 -20.92 -0.41 -10.13
CA PHE A 77 -20.68 -1.70 -10.73
C PHE A 77 -19.37 -1.70 -11.50
N ASP A 78 -18.59 -2.75 -11.30
CA ASP A 78 -17.30 -2.97 -11.97
C ASP A 78 -16.32 -1.78 -11.86
N SER A 79 -16.38 -1.04 -10.76
CA SER A 79 -15.56 0.16 -10.55
C SER A 79 -14.83 0.11 -9.20
N GLN A 80 -13.61 0.64 -9.20
CA GLN A 80 -12.84 0.98 -7.99
C GLN A 80 -12.77 2.49 -7.75
N THR A 81 -13.42 3.30 -8.59
CA THR A 81 -13.41 4.76 -8.45
C THR A 81 -14.28 5.19 -7.27
N ILE A 82 -13.72 5.98 -6.36
CA ILE A 82 -14.46 6.56 -5.23
C ILE A 82 -15.41 7.64 -5.77
N ARG A 83 -16.69 7.53 -5.44
CA ARG A 83 -17.69 8.53 -5.81
C ARG A 83 -17.45 9.84 -5.06
N THR A 84 -17.77 10.96 -5.66
CA THR A 84 -17.67 12.27 -5.01
C THR A 84 -18.50 12.34 -3.71
N SER A 85 -19.65 11.65 -3.65
CA SER A 85 -20.49 11.53 -2.44
C SER A 85 -19.80 10.85 -1.27
N GLU A 86 -18.78 10.05 -1.51
CA GLU A 86 -18.03 9.31 -0.48
C GLU A 86 -16.86 10.13 0.11
N ASN A 87 -16.49 11.26 -0.50
CA ASN A 87 -15.32 12.06 -0.08
C ASN A 87 -15.42 12.53 1.37
N GLY A 88 -16.63 12.84 1.86
CA GLY A 88 -16.82 13.24 3.26
C GLY A 88 -16.39 12.15 4.25
N LYS A 89 -16.65 10.87 3.91
CA LYS A 89 -16.22 9.73 4.73
C LYS A 89 -14.70 9.56 4.73
N ILE A 90 -14.06 9.75 3.57
CA ILE A 90 -12.59 9.73 3.45
C ILE A 90 -11.98 10.80 4.36
N GLN A 91 -12.52 12.04 4.36
CA GLN A 91 -12.01 13.12 5.20
C GLN A 91 -12.17 12.82 6.70
N GLN A 92 -13.27 12.20 7.11
CA GLN A 92 -13.47 11.78 8.52
C GLN A 92 -12.41 10.79 8.96
N VAL A 93 -12.13 9.76 8.16
CA VAL A 93 -11.10 8.75 8.46
C VAL A 93 -9.69 9.37 8.46
N ALA A 94 -9.38 10.21 7.47
CA ALA A 94 -8.08 10.89 7.39
C ALA A 94 -7.85 11.77 8.62
N SER A 95 -8.83 12.56 9.03
CA SER A 95 -8.76 13.41 10.24
C SER A 95 -8.54 12.60 11.51
N PHE A 96 -9.22 11.45 11.64
CA PHE A 96 -9.00 10.54 12.76
C PHE A 96 -7.57 10.00 12.80
N LEU A 97 -7.03 9.55 11.66
CA LEU A 97 -5.66 9.01 11.56
C LEU A 97 -4.57 10.04 11.84
N GLN A 98 -4.82 11.31 11.50
CA GLN A 98 -3.91 12.43 11.83
C GLN A 98 -3.87 12.75 13.33
N GLN A 99 -4.99 12.55 14.03
CA GLN A 99 -5.15 12.89 15.46
C GLN A 99 -4.89 11.70 16.40
N SER A 100 -4.69 10.49 15.87
CA SER A 100 -4.50 9.27 16.64
C SER A 100 -3.27 8.49 16.21
N SER A 101 -2.79 7.60 17.10
CA SER A 101 -1.77 6.59 16.76
C SER A 101 -2.37 5.29 16.19
N ALA A 102 -3.69 5.23 16.00
CA ALA A 102 -4.39 4.05 15.59
C ALA A 102 -3.95 3.57 14.18
N GLN A 103 -3.98 2.26 13.98
CA GLN A 103 -3.84 1.62 12.69
C GLN A 103 -5.20 1.19 12.18
N ILE A 104 -5.38 1.14 10.86
CA ILE A 104 -6.60 0.67 10.23
C ILE A 104 -6.33 -0.44 9.22
N ILE A 105 -7.34 -1.27 9.01
CA ILE A 105 -7.40 -2.25 7.93
C ILE A 105 -8.58 -1.87 7.04
N ILE A 106 -8.33 -1.72 5.75
CA ILE A 106 -9.36 -1.45 4.74
C ILE A 106 -9.67 -2.77 4.04
N ALA A 107 -10.91 -3.24 4.15
CA ALA A 107 -11.38 -4.47 3.54
C ALA A 107 -12.24 -4.15 2.32
N GLY A 108 -11.85 -4.67 1.14
CA GLY A 108 -12.59 -4.49 -0.10
C GLY A 108 -13.50 -5.68 -0.41
N PHE A 109 -14.73 -5.37 -0.82
CA PHE A 109 -15.78 -6.32 -1.15
C PHE A 109 -16.39 -6.04 -2.51
N THR A 110 -16.97 -7.07 -3.12
CA THR A 110 -17.70 -7.00 -4.40
C THR A 110 -19.09 -7.59 -4.27
N ASP A 111 -19.92 -7.38 -5.28
CA ASP A 111 -21.11 -8.20 -5.47
C ASP A 111 -20.70 -9.58 -6.04
N GLU A 112 -21.68 -10.50 -6.15
CA GLU A 112 -21.45 -11.90 -6.54
C GLU A 112 -21.13 -12.11 -8.03
N ARG A 113 -21.33 -11.08 -8.87
CA ARG A 113 -21.15 -11.20 -10.34
C ARG A 113 -19.68 -11.24 -10.70
N GLY A 114 -19.31 -12.20 -11.58
CA GLY A 114 -17.93 -12.43 -12.01
C GLY A 114 -17.29 -13.67 -11.38
N THR A 115 -16.01 -13.92 -11.68
CA THR A 115 -15.27 -15.03 -11.08
C THR A 115 -14.72 -14.68 -9.70
N PRO A 116 -14.47 -15.66 -8.83
CA PRO A 116 -13.86 -15.41 -7.51
C PRO A 116 -12.53 -14.67 -7.61
N GLU A 117 -11.67 -15.03 -8.57
CA GLU A 117 -10.37 -14.41 -8.78
C GLU A 117 -10.51 -12.95 -9.21
N TYR A 118 -11.42 -12.67 -10.16
CA TYR A 118 -11.72 -11.31 -10.60
C TYR A 118 -12.22 -10.45 -9.43
N ASN A 119 -13.19 -10.97 -8.66
CA ASN A 119 -13.77 -10.28 -7.52
C ASN A 119 -12.76 -10.02 -6.41
N ARG A 120 -11.86 -10.98 -6.14
CA ARG A 120 -10.77 -10.76 -5.18
C ARG A 120 -9.85 -9.62 -5.65
N GLY A 121 -9.48 -9.59 -6.93
CA GLY A 121 -8.70 -8.50 -7.52
C GLY A 121 -9.43 -7.15 -7.50
N LEU A 122 -10.75 -7.12 -7.80
CA LEU A 122 -11.55 -5.89 -7.74
C LEU A 122 -11.69 -5.36 -6.31
N GLY A 123 -11.91 -6.26 -5.34
CA GLY A 123 -11.95 -5.90 -3.92
C GLY A 123 -10.63 -5.29 -3.46
N GLU A 124 -9.47 -5.86 -3.86
CA GLU A 124 -8.16 -5.29 -3.55
C GLU A 124 -7.99 -3.89 -4.16
N ARG A 125 -8.34 -3.70 -5.44
CA ARG A 125 -8.27 -2.37 -6.08
C ARG A 125 -9.16 -1.33 -5.38
N ARG A 126 -10.34 -1.72 -4.86
CA ARG A 126 -11.21 -0.83 -4.06
C ARG A 126 -10.56 -0.42 -2.75
N ALA A 127 -10.02 -1.39 -2.01
CA ALA A 127 -9.31 -1.12 -0.77
C ALA A 127 -8.10 -0.20 -1.00
N GLN A 128 -7.35 -0.45 -2.08
CA GLN A 128 -6.20 0.37 -2.47
C GLN A 128 -6.61 1.80 -2.86
N SER A 129 -7.71 1.99 -3.61
CA SER A 129 -8.21 3.34 -3.95
C SER A 129 -8.57 4.15 -2.70
N VAL A 130 -9.18 3.50 -1.70
CA VAL A 130 -9.47 4.16 -0.40
C VAL A 130 -8.17 4.51 0.32
N ARG A 131 -7.20 3.59 0.37
CA ARG A 131 -5.88 3.84 0.97
C ARG A 131 -5.19 5.04 0.33
N GLU A 132 -5.15 5.10 -0.99
CA GLU A 132 -4.55 6.20 -1.75
C GLU A 132 -5.24 7.54 -1.47
N ALA A 133 -6.58 7.56 -1.41
CA ALA A 133 -7.35 8.75 -1.08
C ALA A 133 -7.07 9.25 0.36
N LEU A 134 -6.91 8.34 1.33
CA LEU A 134 -6.54 8.68 2.69
C LEU A 134 -5.11 9.27 2.77
N ILE A 135 -4.16 8.68 2.07
CA ILE A 135 -2.77 9.18 2.00
C ILE A 135 -2.75 10.56 1.33
N ALA A 136 -3.47 10.75 0.23
CA ALA A 136 -3.61 12.06 -0.42
C ALA A 136 -4.26 13.11 0.50
N SER A 137 -5.08 12.67 1.47
CA SER A 137 -5.67 13.51 2.52
C SER A 137 -4.77 13.69 3.76
N GLY A 138 -3.51 13.22 3.70
CA GLY A 138 -2.50 13.43 4.74
C GLY A 138 -2.43 12.33 5.81
N ALA A 139 -3.04 11.17 5.60
CA ALA A 139 -2.87 10.02 6.47
C ALA A 139 -1.50 9.33 6.25
N ASP A 140 -0.92 8.80 7.34
CA ASP A 140 0.33 8.04 7.27
C ASP A 140 0.09 6.67 6.62
N ALA A 141 0.78 6.41 5.51
CA ALA A 141 0.70 5.16 4.75
C ALA A 141 1.03 3.91 5.60
N GLN A 142 1.89 4.04 6.63
CA GLN A 142 2.28 2.94 7.51
C GLN A 142 1.18 2.51 8.48
N LYS A 143 0.18 3.35 8.69
CA LYS A 143 -0.97 3.05 9.54
C LYS A 143 -2.11 2.33 8.81
N ILE A 144 -2.00 2.12 7.50
CA ILE A 144 -3.10 1.66 6.65
C ILE A 144 -2.74 0.34 5.97
N GLN A 145 -3.44 -0.73 6.31
CA GLN A 145 -3.35 -2.03 5.66
C GLN A 145 -4.57 -2.26 4.76
N THR A 146 -4.43 -3.08 3.71
CA THR A 146 -5.52 -3.49 2.82
C THR A 146 -5.71 -4.99 2.84
N VAL A 147 -6.94 -5.44 2.62
CA VAL A 147 -7.31 -6.85 2.41
C VAL A 147 -8.51 -6.93 1.49
N SER A 148 -8.61 -7.99 0.70
CA SER A 148 -9.77 -8.26 -0.15
C SER A 148 -10.48 -9.54 0.28
N PHE A 149 -11.79 -9.46 0.36
CA PHE A 149 -12.69 -10.62 0.52
C PHE A 149 -13.48 -10.93 -0.76
N GLY A 150 -13.33 -10.11 -1.80
CA GLY A 150 -14.11 -10.29 -3.02
C GLY A 150 -15.60 -10.40 -2.72
N ALA A 151 -16.27 -11.43 -3.23
CA ALA A 151 -17.69 -11.69 -3.02
C ALA A 151 -17.98 -12.65 -1.84
N GLU A 152 -16.96 -13.09 -1.08
CA GLU A 152 -17.09 -14.16 -0.07
C GLU A 152 -17.90 -13.74 1.18
N MET A 153 -17.98 -12.41 1.46
CA MET A 153 -18.62 -11.88 2.68
C MET A 153 -19.65 -10.80 2.32
N PRO A 154 -20.80 -11.19 1.73
CA PRO A 154 -21.82 -10.23 1.34
C PRO A 154 -22.48 -9.57 2.56
N ALA A 155 -22.71 -8.24 2.48
CA ALA A 155 -23.51 -7.52 3.46
C ALA A 155 -25.01 -7.84 3.33
N ASP A 156 -25.44 -8.15 2.11
CA ASP A 156 -26.81 -8.57 1.77
C ASP A 156 -26.71 -9.75 0.79
N PRO A 157 -27.19 -10.96 1.17
CA PRO A 157 -27.04 -12.16 0.35
C PRO A 157 -28.06 -12.26 -0.80
N ALA A 158 -28.95 -11.28 -0.97
CA ALA A 158 -29.95 -11.33 -2.02
C ALA A 158 -29.32 -11.04 -3.41
N SER A 159 -29.84 -11.70 -4.45
CA SER A 159 -29.37 -11.55 -5.84
C SER A 159 -30.20 -10.51 -6.58
N ASN A 160 -30.06 -9.25 -6.20
CA ASN A 160 -30.70 -8.10 -6.85
C ASN A 160 -29.85 -6.83 -6.71
N GLU A 161 -30.17 -5.78 -7.51
CA GLU A 161 -29.35 -4.56 -7.54
C GLU A 161 -29.29 -3.83 -6.18
N SER A 162 -30.32 -3.90 -5.36
CA SER A 162 -30.31 -3.30 -4.02
C SER A 162 -29.27 -3.97 -3.11
N ALA A 163 -29.21 -5.31 -3.14
CA ALA A 163 -28.22 -6.08 -2.39
C ALA A 163 -26.81 -5.89 -2.98
N TRP A 164 -26.68 -5.97 -4.30
CA TRP A 164 -25.39 -5.76 -4.97
C TRP A 164 -24.80 -4.39 -4.67
N ALA A 165 -25.63 -3.33 -4.65
CA ALA A 165 -25.16 -1.98 -4.30
C ALA A 165 -24.58 -1.90 -2.87
N LYS A 166 -25.15 -2.66 -1.90
CA LYS A 166 -24.60 -2.76 -0.54
C LYS A 166 -23.31 -3.59 -0.48
N ASN A 167 -23.20 -4.59 -1.36
CA ASN A 167 -22.03 -5.48 -1.40
C ASN A 167 -20.81 -4.82 -2.04
N ARG A 168 -20.99 -3.90 -2.99
CA ARG A 168 -19.90 -3.13 -3.62
C ARG A 168 -19.37 -2.06 -2.68
N ARG A 169 -18.51 -2.45 -1.72
CA ARG A 169 -18.06 -1.56 -0.66
C ARG A 169 -16.60 -1.77 -0.26
N ALA A 170 -16.05 -0.81 0.44
CA ALA A 170 -14.87 -0.98 1.29
C ALA A 170 -15.26 -0.63 2.72
N GLU A 171 -14.90 -1.49 3.67
CA GLU A 171 -15.09 -1.27 5.10
C GLU A 171 -13.77 -0.90 5.76
N ILE A 172 -13.83 -0.08 6.79
CA ILE A 172 -12.67 0.39 7.52
C ILE A 172 -12.76 -0.13 8.95
N GLY A 173 -11.78 -0.94 9.34
CA GLY A 173 -11.65 -1.46 10.69
C GLY A 173 -10.49 -0.77 11.42
N VAL A 174 -10.76 -0.27 12.62
CA VAL A 174 -9.75 0.34 13.50
C VAL A 174 -9.16 -0.73 14.41
N VAL A 175 -7.84 -0.89 14.41
CA VAL A 175 -7.13 -1.82 15.29
C VAL A 175 -7.05 -1.21 16.69
N LYS A 176 -7.51 -1.98 17.71
CA LYS A 176 -7.53 -1.59 19.13
C LYS A 176 -6.24 -1.96 19.83
#